data_fa4d5705721e2a78231bb107d5efa09a
#
_entry.id   fa4d5705721e2a78231bb107d5efa09a
#
_cell.length_a   1.000
_cell.length_b   1.000
_cell.length_c   1.000
_cell.angle_alpha   90.00
_cell.angle_beta   90.00
_cell.angle_gamma   90.00
#
_symmetry.space_group_name_H-M   'P 1'
#
loop_
_entity.id
_entity.type
_entity.pdbx_description
1 polymer ?
#
loop_
_entity_poly.entity_id
_entity_poly.type
_entity_poly.pdbx_seq_one_letter_code
_entity_poly.pdbx_strand_id
1 'polypeptide(L)'
;YDGIQLGNAQNGQIDLGKFSLENIEEISLYNGQKSNIFQPGKDFGSSATVYLRSRTPRFSEGKRYNLRTSVKGGSFDLITPSLLYEYKINDNLSTSVNAEHINSSGKYRYRYKRVFPGTKEVMYDTTAIRKNGDIESVRLEAGLHGTIDRGHWRAKSYFYNSERGI
;
A
#
# COMPACT_ATOMS: atom_id res chain seq x y z
N TYR A 1 8.55 6.17 -3.84
CA TYR A 1 8.75 5.19 -2.79
C TYR A 1 10.24 5.07 -2.47
N ASP A 2 10.64 5.44 -1.26
CA ASP A 2 12.04 5.46 -0.83
C ASP A 2 13.01 6.20 -1.79
N GLY A 3 12.56 7.28 -2.40
CA GLY A 3 13.33 8.06 -3.36
C GLY A 3 13.27 7.56 -4.80
N ILE A 4 12.67 6.41 -5.05
CA ILE A 4 12.43 5.88 -6.41
C ILE A 4 11.07 6.38 -6.89
N GLN A 5 11.04 7.00 -8.07
CA GLN A 5 9.80 7.43 -8.68
C GLN A 5 9.01 6.23 -9.18
N LEU A 6 7.76 6.16 -8.77
CA LEU A 6 6.80 5.20 -9.27
C LEU A 6 5.87 5.88 -10.27
N GLY A 7 5.44 5.14 -11.25
CA GLY A 7 4.48 5.60 -12.24
C GLY A 7 4.22 4.51 -13.26
N ASN A 8 3.02 4.52 -13.82
CA ASN A 8 2.74 3.75 -15.02
C ASN A 8 3.18 4.59 -16.22
N ALA A 9 4.16 4.09 -16.99
CA ALA A 9 4.68 4.80 -18.16
C ALA A 9 3.62 5.06 -19.24
N GLN A 10 2.54 4.29 -19.25
CA GLN A 10 1.49 4.37 -20.25
C GLN A 10 0.43 5.42 -19.94
N ASN A 11 0.00 5.55 -18.68
CA ASN A 11 -1.12 6.43 -18.30
C ASN A 11 -0.82 7.37 -17.13
N GLY A 12 0.40 7.32 -16.56
CA GLY A 12 0.81 8.15 -15.43
C GLY A 12 0.12 7.86 -14.10
N GLN A 13 -0.77 6.87 -14.05
CA GLN A 13 -1.51 6.53 -12.84
C GLN A 13 -0.67 5.66 -11.90
N ILE A 14 -0.86 5.85 -10.61
CA ILE A 14 -0.22 5.06 -9.57
C ILE A 14 -1.31 4.46 -8.68
N ASP A 15 -1.38 3.14 -8.64
CA ASP A 15 -2.19 2.43 -7.65
C ASP A 15 -1.42 2.35 -6.34
N LEU A 16 -1.73 3.23 -5.39
CA LEU A 16 -1.14 3.22 -4.05
C LEU A 16 -1.56 1.98 -3.24
N GLY A 17 -2.64 1.32 -3.63
CA GLY A 17 -3.08 0.06 -3.03
C GLY A 17 -2.10 -1.10 -3.22
N LYS A 18 -1.06 -0.94 -4.04
CA LYS A 18 0.02 -1.94 -4.17
C LYS A 18 0.93 -2.03 -2.95
N PHE A 19 1.00 -0.97 -2.13
CA PHE A 19 1.91 -0.90 -0.98
C PHE A 19 1.21 -1.29 0.30
N SER A 20 1.85 -2.13 1.12
CA SER A 20 1.37 -2.45 2.46
C SER A 20 1.69 -1.30 3.41
N LEU A 21 0.68 -0.79 4.11
CA LEU A 21 0.84 0.24 5.13
C LEU A 21 1.61 -0.26 6.36
N GLU A 22 1.70 -1.57 6.56
CA GLU A 22 2.43 -2.17 7.69
C GLU A 22 3.93 -1.91 7.64
N ASN A 23 4.48 -1.74 6.42
CA ASN A 23 5.89 -1.44 6.19
C ASN A 23 6.16 0.03 5.85
N ILE A 24 5.16 0.91 5.92
CA ILE A 24 5.33 2.34 5.70
C ILE A 24 5.51 3.05 7.04
N GLU A 25 6.57 3.84 7.17
CA GLU A 25 6.86 4.69 8.31
C GLU A 25 6.28 6.10 8.15
N GLU A 26 6.29 6.61 6.92
CA GLU A 26 5.86 7.98 6.64
C GLU A 26 5.22 8.12 5.26
N ILE A 27 4.11 8.84 5.21
CA ILE A 27 3.48 9.30 3.98
C ILE A 27 3.46 10.82 4.04
N SER A 28 4.17 11.49 3.13
CA SER A 28 4.24 12.95 3.07
C SER A 28 3.72 13.44 1.72
N LEU A 29 2.81 14.42 1.77
CA LEU A 29 2.28 15.11 0.58
C LEU A 29 2.82 16.53 0.54
N TYR A 30 3.43 16.89 -0.55
CA TYR A 30 3.89 18.25 -0.82
C TYR A 30 3.14 18.81 -2.03
N ASN A 31 2.46 19.93 -1.83
CA ASN A 31 1.86 20.72 -2.90
C ASN A 31 2.88 21.78 -3.33
N GLY A 32 3.54 21.55 -4.45
CA GLY A 32 4.66 22.37 -4.90
C GLY A 32 6.01 21.92 -4.35
N GLN A 33 6.92 22.87 -4.13
CA GLN A 33 8.28 22.57 -3.73
C GLN A 33 8.38 22.20 -2.23
N LYS A 34 9.12 21.16 -1.95
CA LYS A 34 9.59 20.85 -0.61
C LYS A 34 10.66 21.88 -0.24
N SER A 35 10.61 22.45 0.95
CA SER A 35 11.63 23.42 1.45
C SER A 35 12.99 22.79 1.77
N ASN A 36 13.38 21.77 1.03
CA ASN A 36 14.63 21.05 1.20
C ASN A 36 15.41 21.06 -0.12
N ILE A 37 16.64 21.59 -0.05
CA ILE A 37 17.55 21.65 -1.21
C ILE A 37 17.96 20.27 -1.75
N PHE A 38 17.86 19.22 -0.94
CA PHE A 38 18.19 17.83 -1.30
C PHE A 38 17.03 17.06 -1.89
N GLN A 39 16.18 17.70 -2.68
CA GLN A 39 15.13 17.00 -3.44
C GLN A 39 15.56 16.76 -4.88
N PRO A 40 15.09 15.70 -5.54
CA PRO A 40 15.34 15.44 -6.95
C PRO A 40 14.86 16.61 -7.82
N GLY A 41 15.64 16.97 -8.87
CA GLY A 41 15.30 18.09 -9.75
C GLY A 41 13.92 18.01 -10.41
N LYS A 42 13.43 16.79 -10.66
CA LYS A 42 12.08 16.53 -11.20
C LYS A 42 10.94 16.98 -10.27
N ASP A 43 11.17 17.02 -8.97
CA ASP A 43 10.15 17.40 -8.00
C ASP A 43 9.85 18.90 -8.06
N PHE A 44 10.81 19.70 -8.56
CA PHE A 44 10.59 21.14 -8.80
C PHE A 44 9.59 21.43 -9.92
N GLY A 45 9.43 20.49 -10.86
CA GLY A 45 8.46 20.59 -11.97
C GLY A 45 7.11 19.96 -11.66
N SER A 46 6.91 19.37 -10.48
CA SER A 46 5.68 18.67 -10.12
C SER A 46 4.75 19.60 -9.32
N SER A 47 3.45 19.61 -9.68
CA SER A 47 2.43 20.35 -8.92
C SER A 47 2.19 19.77 -7.53
N ALA A 48 2.33 18.45 -7.38
CA ALA A 48 2.27 17.75 -6.09
C ALA A 48 3.13 16.49 -6.15
N THR A 49 3.72 16.14 -5.01
CA THR A 49 4.54 14.93 -4.87
C THR A 49 4.18 14.21 -3.60
N VAL A 50 3.92 12.91 -3.70
CA VAL A 50 3.69 12.01 -2.56
C VAL A 50 4.95 11.20 -2.32
N TYR A 51 5.49 11.30 -1.10
CA TYR A 51 6.62 10.50 -0.65
C TYR A 51 6.10 9.37 0.25
N LEU A 52 6.46 8.16 -0.08
CA LEU A 52 6.24 6.99 0.74
C LEU A 52 7.60 6.53 1.25
N ARG A 53 7.80 6.58 2.54
CA ARG A 53 9.03 6.11 3.18
C ARG A 53 8.75 4.81 3.93
N SER A 54 9.44 3.76 3.55
CA SER A 54 9.33 2.50 4.26
C SER A 54 10.09 2.51 5.58
N ARG A 55 9.64 1.65 6.47
CA ARG A 55 10.22 1.47 7.78
C ARG A 55 11.67 0.97 7.68
N THR A 56 12.55 1.54 8.48
CA THR A 56 13.88 1.01 8.73
C THR A 56 13.86 0.24 10.05
N PRO A 57 14.32 -1.03 10.08
CA PRO A 57 14.35 -1.83 11.29
C PRO A 57 15.10 -1.14 12.42
N ARG A 58 14.49 -1.09 13.61
CA ARG A 58 15.10 -0.55 14.83
C ARG A 58 14.96 -1.58 15.94
N PHE A 59 16.04 -1.88 16.62
CA PHE A 59 16.07 -2.91 17.64
C PHE A 59 16.38 -2.28 19.00
N SER A 60 15.64 -2.68 20.03
CA SER A 60 15.95 -2.35 21.42
C SER A 60 17.19 -3.11 21.85
N GLU A 61 17.87 -2.61 22.89
CA GLU A 61 19.06 -3.23 23.45
C GLU A 61 18.78 -4.72 23.83
N GLY A 62 19.68 -5.60 23.42
CA GLY A 62 19.58 -7.04 23.63
C GLY A 62 18.61 -7.78 22.69
N LYS A 63 17.79 -7.08 21.91
CA LYS A 63 16.89 -7.73 20.95
C LYS A 63 17.48 -7.83 19.56
N ARG A 64 17.34 -9.00 18.95
CA ARG A 64 17.83 -9.27 17.59
C ARG A 64 16.70 -9.45 16.58
N TYR A 65 15.45 -9.49 17.00
CA TYR A 65 14.30 -9.62 16.10
C TYR A 65 13.10 -8.81 16.60
N ASN A 66 12.29 -8.37 15.66
CA ASN A 66 10.96 -7.84 15.90
C ASN A 66 9.97 -8.64 15.07
N LEU A 67 8.82 -8.93 15.64
CA LEU A 67 7.71 -9.59 14.98
C LEU A 67 6.46 -8.77 15.23
N ARG A 68 5.77 -8.40 14.16
CA ARG A 68 4.45 -7.77 14.20
C ARG A 68 3.50 -8.57 13.33
N THR A 69 2.40 -8.97 13.91
CA THR A 69 1.29 -9.61 13.20
C THR A 69 0.05 -8.76 13.38
N SER A 70 -0.75 -8.63 12.35
CA SER A 70 -2.08 -8.02 12.47
C SER A 70 -3.10 -8.75 11.59
N VAL A 71 -4.37 -8.71 12.01
CA VAL A 71 -5.49 -9.16 11.20
C VAL A 71 -6.53 -8.06 11.24
N LYS A 72 -6.86 -7.51 10.09
CA LYS A 72 -7.90 -6.49 9.95
C LYS A 72 -9.13 -7.13 9.31
N GLY A 73 -10.29 -6.85 9.86
CA GLY A 73 -11.59 -7.25 9.32
C GLY A 73 -12.43 -6.05 8.97
N GLY A 74 -13.30 -6.18 7.99
CA GLY A 74 -14.16 -5.08 7.55
C GLY A 74 -15.44 -5.55 6.88
N SER A 75 -16.21 -4.61 6.36
CA SER A 75 -17.41 -4.89 5.60
C SER A 75 -17.09 -5.70 4.33
N PHE A 76 -18.09 -6.42 3.82
CA PHE A 76 -18.02 -7.21 2.60
C PHE A 76 -17.04 -8.39 2.69
N ASP A 77 -17.00 -9.04 3.85
CA ASP A 77 -16.12 -10.17 4.17
C ASP A 77 -14.63 -9.83 4.00
N LEU A 78 -14.27 -8.55 4.20
CA LEU A 78 -12.88 -8.13 4.14
C LEU A 78 -12.10 -8.76 5.30
N ILE A 79 -11.02 -9.44 4.95
CA ILE A 79 -10.02 -9.94 5.88
C ILE A 79 -8.62 -9.66 5.34
N THR A 80 -7.77 -9.10 6.19
CA THR A 80 -6.41 -8.71 5.80
C THR A 80 -5.42 -9.13 6.89
N PRO A 81 -4.93 -10.36 6.86
CA PRO A 81 -3.78 -10.76 7.68
C PRO A 81 -2.49 -10.14 7.16
N SER A 82 -1.62 -9.75 8.06
CA SER A 82 -0.29 -9.23 7.76
C SER A 82 0.75 -9.69 8.76
N LEU A 83 1.99 -9.77 8.29
CA LEU A 83 3.17 -10.17 9.04
C LEU A 83 4.33 -9.26 8.67
N LEU A 84 4.96 -8.64 9.65
CA LEU A 84 6.24 -7.96 9.50
C LEU A 84 7.24 -8.61 10.45
N TYR A 85 8.31 -9.15 9.87
CA TYR A 85 9.44 -9.73 10.57
C TYR A 85 10.70 -8.95 10.26
N GLU A 86 11.42 -8.54 11.29
CA GLU A 86 12.70 -7.83 11.19
C GLU A 86 13.75 -8.59 11.98
N TYR A 87 14.94 -8.72 11.42
CA TYR A 87 16.05 -9.43 12.07
C TYR A 87 17.37 -8.66 11.94
N LYS A 88 18.07 -8.52 13.05
CA LYS A 88 19.40 -7.93 13.15
C LYS A 88 20.45 -9.02 12.91
N ILE A 89 21.07 -9.00 11.73
CA ILE A 89 22.11 -9.96 11.36
C ILE A 89 23.39 -9.66 12.15
N ASN A 90 23.79 -8.39 12.14
CA ASN A 90 24.88 -7.84 12.94
C ASN A 90 24.64 -6.34 13.21
N ASP A 91 25.59 -5.62 13.80
CA ASP A 91 25.42 -4.21 14.16
C ASP A 91 25.24 -3.28 12.95
N ASN A 92 25.74 -3.69 11.80
CA ASN A 92 25.71 -2.90 10.56
C ASN A 92 24.74 -3.44 9.52
N LEU A 93 24.09 -4.59 9.75
CA LEU A 93 23.24 -5.24 8.76
C LEU A 93 21.98 -5.80 9.41
N SER A 94 20.85 -5.46 8.85
CA SER A 94 19.55 -6.00 9.23
C SER A 94 18.71 -6.38 8.00
N THR A 95 17.72 -7.22 8.20
CA THR A 95 16.77 -7.64 7.17
C THR A 95 15.35 -7.44 7.66
N SER A 96 14.44 -7.25 6.72
CA SER A 96 13.00 -7.19 6.98
C SER A 96 12.25 -8.00 5.94
N VAL A 97 11.17 -8.65 6.37
CA VAL A 97 10.21 -9.33 5.49
C VAL A 97 8.82 -8.89 5.89
N ASN A 98 8.06 -8.37 4.94
CA ASN A 98 6.67 -8.01 5.10
C ASN A 98 5.81 -8.85 4.15
N ALA A 99 4.75 -9.45 4.69
CA ALA A 99 3.77 -10.21 3.94
C ALA A 99 2.37 -9.73 4.31
N GLU A 100 1.52 -9.51 3.33
CA GLU A 100 0.13 -9.12 3.52
C GLU A 100 -0.75 -9.83 2.48
N HIS A 101 -1.89 -10.34 2.94
CA HIS A 101 -2.92 -10.89 2.08
C HIS A 101 -4.21 -10.10 2.28
N ILE A 102 -4.90 -9.77 1.21
CA ILE A 102 -6.22 -9.13 1.24
C ILE A 102 -7.19 -10.05 0.56
N ASN A 103 -8.30 -10.32 1.23
CA ASN A 103 -9.44 -11.02 0.65
C ASN A 103 -10.72 -10.28 1.01
N SER A 104 -11.59 -10.07 0.02
CA SER A 104 -12.93 -9.52 0.22
C SER A 104 -13.87 -10.02 -0.86
N SER A 105 -15.08 -10.40 -0.48
CA SER A 105 -16.12 -10.80 -1.43
C SER A 105 -16.71 -9.61 -2.21
N GLY A 106 -16.57 -8.40 -1.67
CA GLY A 106 -17.15 -7.20 -2.27
C GLY A 106 -18.66 -7.20 -2.44
N LYS A 107 -19.35 -8.18 -1.83
CA LYS A 107 -20.81 -8.37 -2.00
C LYS A 107 -21.58 -7.46 -1.06
N TYR A 108 -22.44 -6.61 -1.61
CA TYR A 108 -23.37 -5.82 -0.82
C TYR A 108 -24.71 -5.70 -1.51
N ARG A 109 -25.75 -5.51 -0.71
CA ARG A 109 -27.10 -5.28 -1.20
C ARG A 109 -27.29 -3.80 -1.50
N TYR A 110 -27.88 -3.50 -2.66
CA TYR A 110 -28.26 -2.14 -3.03
C TYR A 110 -29.64 -2.13 -3.64
N ARG A 111 -30.39 -1.05 -3.37
CA ARG A 111 -31.71 -0.83 -3.98
C ARG A 111 -31.51 -0.19 -5.35
N TYR A 112 -32.05 -0.81 -6.36
CA TYR A 112 -32.09 -0.28 -7.71
C TYR A 112 -33.50 0.13 -8.07
N LYS A 113 -33.68 1.44 -8.30
CA LYS A 113 -34.95 2.02 -8.68
C LYS A 113 -34.83 2.68 -10.04
N ARG A 114 -35.68 2.32 -10.98
CA ARG A 114 -35.77 2.95 -12.29
C ARG A 114 -37.16 3.57 -12.46
N VAL A 115 -37.21 4.78 -12.96
CA VAL A 115 -38.44 5.51 -13.22
C VAL A 115 -38.59 5.83 -14.71
N PHE A 116 -39.79 5.95 -15.21
CA PHE A 116 -40.02 6.41 -16.58
C PHE A 116 -39.59 7.85 -16.74
N PRO A 117 -38.80 8.20 -17.79
CA PRO A 117 -38.54 9.58 -18.12
C PRO A 117 -39.83 10.32 -18.48
N GLY A 118 -40.20 11.33 -17.70
CA GLY A 118 -41.40 12.16 -17.94
C GLY A 118 -42.54 11.94 -16.94
N THR A 119 -43.02 10.74 -16.71
CA THR A 119 -44.13 10.48 -15.78
C THR A 119 -43.68 10.31 -14.32
N LYS A 120 -42.39 10.03 -14.09
CA LYS A 120 -41.83 9.65 -12.79
C LYS A 120 -42.44 8.40 -12.17
N GLU A 121 -43.24 7.66 -12.91
CA GLU A 121 -43.74 6.39 -12.44
C GLU A 121 -42.64 5.37 -12.27
N VAL A 122 -42.78 4.52 -11.24
CA VAL A 122 -41.79 3.49 -10.93
C VAL A 122 -41.94 2.36 -11.94
N MET A 123 -40.96 2.23 -12.85
CA MET A 123 -40.88 1.11 -13.77
C MET A 123 -40.40 -0.15 -13.07
N TYR A 124 -39.44 0.01 -12.14
CA TYR A 124 -38.74 -1.09 -11.52
C TYR A 124 -38.14 -0.65 -10.18
N ASP A 125 -38.41 -1.40 -9.13
CA ASP A 125 -37.84 -1.18 -7.79
C ASP A 125 -37.53 -2.54 -7.18
N THR A 126 -36.22 -2.84 -7.03
CA THR A 126 -35.78 -4.10 -6.49
C THR A 126 -34.51 -3.95 -5.69
N THR A 127 -34.20 -4.98 -4.91
CA THR A 127 -32.92 -5.08 -4.22
C THR A 127 -32.04 -6.10 -4.93
N ALA A 128 -30.87 -5.68 -5.37
CA ALA A 128 -29.87 -6.52 -6.00
C ALA A 128 -28.64 -6.68 -5.12
N ILE A 129 -27.87 -7.70 -5.38
CA ILE A 129 -26.55 -7.90 -4.76
C ILE A 129 -25.49 -7.50 -5.79
N ARG A 130 -24.58 -6.62 -5.39
CA ARG A 130 -23.40 -6.27 -6.20
C ARG A 130 -22.60 -7.54 -6.47
N LYS A 131 -22.27 -7.76 -7.74
CA LYS A 131 -21.36 -8.80 -8.21
C LYS A 131 -20.05 -8.15 -8.66
N ASN A 132 -19.01 -8.94 -8.81
CA ASN A 132 -17.71 -8.51 -9.35
C ASN A 132 -17.08 -7.36 -8.52
N GLY A 133 -17.25 -7.41 -7.21
CA GLY A 133 -16.57 -6.49 -6.27
C GLY A 133 -15.49 -7.19 -5.46
N ASP A 134 -15.27 -8.46 -5.75
CA ASP A 134 -14.28 -9.28 -5.07
C ASP A 134 -12.86 -8.82 -5.37
N ILE A 135 -12.02 -8.95 -4.37
CA ILE A 135 -10.59 -8.69 -4.46
C ILE A 135 -9.83 -9.74 -3.66
N GLU A 136 -8.83 -10.31 -4.30
CA GLU A 136 -7.81 -11.11 -3.66
C GLU A 136 -6.45 -10.55 -4.04
N SER A 137 -5.58 -10.28 -3.08
CA SER A 137 -4.23 -9.83 -3.39
C SER A 137 -3.22 -10.28 -2.36
N VAL A 138 -2.01 -10.54 -2.85
CA VAL A 138 -0.83 -10.89 -2.05
C VAL A 138 0.25 -9.86 -2.28
N ARG A 139 0.84 -9.39 -1.20
CA ARG A 139 1.99 -8.49 -1.20
C ARG A 139 3.10 -9.11 -0.38
N LEU A 140 4.29 -9.17 -0.97
CA LEU A 140 5.50 -9.60 -0.29
C LEU A 140 6.58 -8.56 -0.53
N GLU A 141 7.28 -8.18 0.52
CA GLU A 141 8.40 -7.26 0.44
C GLU A 141 9.53 -7.79 1.32
N ALA A 142 10.73 -7.85 0.77
CA ALA A 142 11.94 -8.19 1.51
C ALA A 142 12.94 -7.05 1.39
N GLY A 143 13.61 -6.72 2.49
CA GLY A 143 14.58 -5.64 2.56
C GLY A 143 15.86 -6.05 3.27
N LEU A 144 16.98 -5.55 2.76
CA LEU A 144 18.27 -5.54 3.43
C LEU A 144 18.65 -4.09 3.72
N HIS A 145 19.10 -3.82 4.93
CA HIS A 145 19.46 -2.49 5.40
C HIS A 145 20.88 -2.55 5.97
N GLY A 146 21.79 -1.83 5.35
CA GLY A 146 23.19 -1.81 5.76
C GLY A 146 23.67 -0.41 6.12
N THR A 147 24.54 -0.31 7.12
CA THR A 147 25.23 0.91 7.53
C THR A 147 26.72 0.75 7.23
N ILE A 148 27.34 1.79 6.70
CA ILE A 148 28.76 1.94 6.49
C ILE A 148 29.24 3.23 7.18
N ASP A 149 30.54 3.43 7.35
CA ASP A 149 31.11 4.51 8.15
C ASP A 149 30.54 5.91 7.89
N ARG A 150 30.19 6.22 6.64
CA ARG A 150 29.66 7.53 6.24
C ARG A 150 28.35 7.46 5.49
N GLY A 151 27.58 6.40 5.66
CA GLY A 151 26.33 6.26 4.93
C GLY A 151 25.53 5.01 5.28
N HIS A 152 24.46 4.85 4.55
CA HIS A 152 23.62 3.66 4.61
C HIS A 152 23.22 3.25 3.20
N TRP A 153 22.93 1.99 3.03
CA TRP A 153 22.39 1.44 1.80
C TRP A 153 21.18 0.56 2.10
N ARG A 154 20.35 0.39 1.10
CA ARG A 154 19.15 -0.43 1.18
C ARG A 154 18.95 -1.18 -0.14
N ALA A 155 18.70 -2.46 -0.04
CA ALA A 155 18.25 -3.29 -1.16
C ALA A 155 16.85 -3.83 -0.84
N LYS A 156 15.95 -3.81 -1.83
CA LYS A 156 14.58 -4.26 -1.67
C LYS A 156 14.13 -5.11 -2.83
N SER A 157 13.33 -6.11 -2.50
CA SER A 157 12.55 -6.91 -3.45
C SER A 157 11.08 -6.79 -3.11
N TYR A 158 10.26 -6.68 -4.14
CA TYR A 158 8.82 -6.48 -4.01
C TYR A 158 8.08 -7.40 -4.97
N PHE A 159 7.07 -8.09 -4.46
CA PHE A 159 6.15 -8.90 -5.24
C PHE A 159 4.71 -8.50 -4.93
N TYR A 160 3.92 -8.34 -5.95
CA TYR A 160 2.50 -8.04 -5.85
C TYR A 160 1.72 -8.81 -6.89
N ASN A 161 0.70 -9.53 -6.45
CA ASN A 161 -0.31 -10.13 -7.31
C ASN A 161 -1.69 -9.71 -6.83
N SER A 162 -2.61 -9.44 -7.75
CA SER A 162 -3.99 -9.09 -7.42
C SER A 162 -4.94 -9.60 -8.47
N GLU A 163 -5.96 -10.29 -8.01
CA GLU A 163 -7.13 -10.68 -8.78
C GLU A 163 -8.32 -9.86 -8.31
N ARG A 164 -9.07 -9.34 -9.25
CA ARG A 164 -10.24 -8.49 -8.97
C ARG A 164 -11.37 -8.89 -9.89
N GLY A 165 -12.60 -8.93 -9.36
CA GLY A 165 -13.81 -9.12 -10.14
C GLY A 165 -13.94 -8.04 -11.22
N ILE A 166 -14.36 -8.44 -12.42
CA ILE A 166 -14.59 -7.58 -13.59
C ILE A 166 -16.09 -7.44 -13.85
#